data_2b093eba542c183b133e2fa7e7ff91f9
#
_entry.id   2b093eba542c183b133e2fa7e7ff91f9
#
_cell.length_a   1.000
_cell.length_b   1.000
_cell.length_c   1.000
_cell.angle_alpha   90.00
_cell.angle_beta   90.00
_cell.angle_gamma   90.00
#
_symmetry.space_group_name_H-M   'P 1'
#
loop_
_entity.id
_entity.type
_entity.pdbx_description
1 polymer ?
#
loop_
_entity_poly.entity_id
_entity_poly.type
_entity_poly.pdbx_seq_one_letter_code
_entity_poly.pdbx_strand_id
1 'polypeptide(L)'
;IYNCSTSHYNHGTQALVNYLRRTGWEVEHSTKEPNLFDLAADLYCFSAIFTWDLPRLTAWVNLVQTHGQVWIGGPAPSANPRYILAQTGIAPHIGPDFRFEQEPGNYKISRSSRGCPVGCSFCIVPKIDGTKMLEYPDFPLAPALLDDNITATSVGHQEQVIERLLGANYRAVDLNSGFEPSYFDQAVFDRFKRLPLKFWRLAFDEMREEKQVRTMMRLLRENGVRNPRNIRVYCLIGNEPFEECYYRARQIIQWGGEPHVQALIPLNALEKEPVVQKRFSWTKQRLIDFGRYYNRWLWRSGLSFADYRADYQRISR
;
A
#
# COMPACT_ATOMS: atom_id res chain seq x y z
N ILE A 1 -12.69 -19.32 1.99
CA ILE A 1 -11.57 -18.39 1.72
C ILE A 1 -11.33 -17.54 2.94
N TYR A 2 -10.06 -17.46 3.40
CA TYR A 2 -9.67 -16.75 4.60
C TYR A 2 -8.78 -15.55 4.29
N ASN A 3 -9.24 -14.34 4.64
CA ASN A 3 -8.42 -13.14 4.65
C ASN A 3 -7.76 -12.99 6.03
N CYS A 4 -6.48 -13.36 6.14
CA CYS A 4 -5.74 -13.31 7.40
C CYS A 4 -5.34 -11.89 7.83
N SER A 5 -5.39 -10.91 6.93
CA SER A 5 -5.26 -9.46 7.25
C SER A 5 -6.62 -8.87 7.65
N THR A 6 -7.16 -9.32 8.75
CA THR A 6 -8.58 -9.22 9.16
C THR A 6 -9.16 -7.80 9.20
N SER A 7 -8.33 -6.78 9.41
CA SER A 7 -8.74 -5.37 9.47
C SER A 7 -8.67 -4.64 8.13
N HIS A 8 -8.26 -5.33 7.04
CA HIS A 8 -8.04 -4.71 5.75
C HIS A 8 -8.83 -5.42 4.64
N TYR A 9 -9.36 -4.62 3.72
CA TYR A 9 -9.94 -5.15 2.50
C TYR A 9 -8.82 -5.75 1.63
N ASN A 10 -9.00 -6.99 1.22
CA ASN A 10 -8.05 -7.72 0.39
C ASN A 10 -8.67 -7.91 -1.00
N HIS A 11 -8.18 -7.15 -1.98
CA HIS A 11 -8.65 -7.23 -3.37
C HIS A 11 -8.47 -8.64 -3.94
N GLY A 12 -7.31 -9.27 -3.73
CA GLY A 12 -7.02 -10.60 -4.26
C GLY A 12 -7.97 -11.68 -3.72
N THR A 13 -8.33 -11.62 -2.42
CA THR A 13 -9.35 -12.53 -1.87
C THR A 13 -10.72 -12.30 -2.48
N GLN A 14 -11.12 -11.05 -2.69
CA GLN A 14 -12.42 -10.76 -3.31
C GLN A 14 -12.46 -11.24 -4.76
N ALA A 15 -11.40 -11.03 -5.52
CA ALA A 15 -11.28 -11.49 -6.88
C ALA A 15 -11.36 -13.03 -6.96
N LEU A 16 -10.67 -13.73 -6.06
CA LEU A 16 -10.74 -15.19 -5.96
C LEU A 16 -12.14 -15.68 -5.60
N VAL A 17 -12.85 -15.01 -4.67
CA VAL A 17 -14.26 -15.31 -4.34
C VAL A 17 -15.13 -15.22 -5.59
N ASN A 18 -15.02 -14.13 -6.34
CA ASN A 18 -15.82 -13.92 -7.54
C ASN A 18 -15.53 -14.96 -8.62
N TYR A 19 -14.24 -15.25 -8.85
CA TYR A 19 -13.78 -16.27 -9.80
C TYR A 19 -14.32 -17.65 -9.46
N LEU A 20 -14.16 -18.12 -8.22
CA LEU A 20 -14.60 -19.45 -7.80
C LEU A 20 -16.12 -19.58 -7.88
N ARG A 21 -16.89 -18.57 -7.47
CA ARG A 21 -18.36 -18.58 -7.61
C ARG A 21 -18.80 -18.66 -9.07
N ARG A 22 -18.15 -17.90 -9.95
CA ARG A 22 -18.44 -17.94 -11.39
C ARG A 22 -18.12 -19.30 -12.02
N THR A 23 -17.11 -20.00 -11.48
CA THR A 23 -16.73 -21.35 -11.95
C THR A 23 -17.50 -22.49 -11.26
N GLY A 24 -18.55 -22.16 -10.49
CA GLY A 24 -19.49 -23.13 -9.94
C GLY A 24 -19.19 -23.62 -8.52
N TRP A 25 -18.23 -23.00 -7.82
CA TRP A 25 -17.95 -23.32 -6.43
C TRP A 25 -18.94 -22.63 -5.49
N GLU A 26 -19.37 -23.34 -4.45
CA GLU A 26 -19.97 -22.71 -3.27
C GLU A 26 -18.85 -22.12 -2.42
N VAL A 27 -18.89 -20.82 -2.15
CA VAL A 27 -17.78 -20.09 -1.55
C VAL A 27 -18.21 -19.34 -0.30
N GLU A 28 -17.60 -19.69 0.82
CA GLU A 28 -17.60 -18.89 2.05
C GLU A 28 -16.35 -18.02 2.14
N HIS A 29 -16.51 -16.80 2.64
CA HIS A 29 -15.41 -15.86 2.85
C HIS A 29 -15.39 -15.38 4.30
N SER A 30 -14.29 -15.62 4.99
CA SER A 30 -14.12 -15.33 6.40
C SER A 30 -12.87 -14.50 6.69
N THR A 31 -12.96 -13.69 7.75
CA THR A 31 -11.83 -13.01 8.39
C THR A 31 -11.60 -13.53 9.82
N LYS A 32 -12.30 -14.62 10.17
CA LYS A 32 -12.19 -15.29 11.48
C LYS A 32 -11.39 -16.57 11.34
N GLU A 33 -10.88 -17.05 12.46
CA GLU A 33 -10.21 -18.35 12.55
C GLU A 33 -11.12 -19.50 12.09
N PRO A 34 -10.59 -20.48 11.34
CA PRO A 34 -11.34 -21.71 11.04
C PRO A 34 -11.82 -22.40 12.30
N ASN A 35 -13.04 -22.93 12.26
CA ASN A 35 -13.64 -23.67 13.34
C ASN A 35 -14.06 -25.08 12.90
N LEU A 36 -14.61 -25.89 13.78
CA LEU A 36 -14.99 -27.28 13.47
C LEU A 36 -15.99 -27.42 12.32
N PHE A 37 -16.85 -26.42 12.09
CA PHE A 37 -17.84 -26.47 11.01
C PHE A 37 -17.19 -26.19 9.64
N ASP A 38 -16.01 -25.55 9.64
CA ASP A 38 -15.26 -25.24 8.42
C ASP A 38 -14.47 -26.45 7.88
N LEU A 39 -14.42 -27.59 8.62
CA LEU A 39 -13.56 -28.73 8.30
C LEU A 39 -14.10 -29.63 7.16
N ALA A 40 -15.26 -29.31 6.60
CA ALA A 40 -15.91 -30.08 5.52
C ALA A 40 -15.66 -29.52 4.11
N ALA A 41 -14.81 -28.50 3.97
CA ALA A 41 -14.56 -27.89 2.65
C ALA A 41 -13.53 -28.69 1.84
N ASP A 42 -13.75 -28.77 0.52
CA ASP A 42 -12.82 -29.41 -0.42
C ASP A 42 -11.56 -28.58 -0.65
N LEU A 43 -11.69 -27.24 -0.57
CA LEU A 43 -10.62 -26.30 -0.84
C LEU A 43 -10.60 -25.15 0.18
N TYR A 44 -9.45 -24.95 0.79
CA TYR A 44 -9.15 -23.84 1.69
C TYR A 44 -8.18 -22.87 1.03
N CYS A 45 -8.55 -21.60 0.93
CA CYS A 45 -7.67 -20.56 0.37
C CYS A 45 -7.33 -19.53 1.43
N PHE A 46 -6.03 -19.26 1.63
CA PHE A 46 -5.52 -18.32 2.61
C PHE A 46 -4.75 -17.19 1.95
N SER A 47 -5.02 -15.96 2.37
CA SER A 47 -4.28 -14.78 1.89
C SER A 47 -3.97 -13.81 3.03
N ALA A 48 -2.77 -13.22 2.97
CA ALA A 48 -2.36 -12.14 3.85
C ALA A 48 -1.72 -11.00 3.06
N ILE A 49 -2.02 -9.76 3.46
CA ILE A 49 -1.43 -8.55 2.87
C ILE A 49 -0.09 -8.24 3.54
N PHE A 50 -0.05 -8.33 4.87
CA PHE A 50 1.10 -7.94 5.68
C PHE A 50 1.86 -9.14 6.23
N THR A 51 3.17 -9.02 6.29
CA THR A 51 4.05 -10.11 6.75
C THR A 51 3.87 -10.45 8.23
N TRP A 52 3.45 -9.50 9.04
CA TRP A 52 3.11 -9.74 10.46
C TRP A 52 1.77 -10.50 10.67
N ASP A 53 1.00 -10.74 9.60
CA ASP A 53 -0.16 -11.63 9.63
C ASP A 53 0.20 -13.08 9.27
N LEU A 54 1.43 -13.35 8.85
CA LEU A 54 1.91 -14.70 8.48
C LEU A 54 1.86 -15.71 9.64
N PRO A 55 2.20 -15.37 10.89
CA PRO A 55 2.04 -16.33 12.00
C PRO A 55 0.59 -16.78 12.17
N ARG A 56 -0.38 -15.87 12.01
CA ARG A 56 -1.82 -16.20 12.03
C ARG A 56 -2.19 -17.07 10.84
N LEU A 57 -1.75 -16.72 9.65
CA LEU A 57 -2.02 -17.49 8.43
C LEU A 57 -1.54 -18.93 8.59
N THR A 58 -0.29 -19.12 9.03
CA THR A 58 0.26 -20.48 9.17
C THR A 58 -0.43 -21.29 10.26
N ALA A 59 -0.82 -20.66 11.37
CA ALA A 59 -1.63 -21.30 12.40
C ALA A 59 -2.97 -21.77 11.83
N TRP A 60 -3.69 -20.93 11.09
CA TRP A 60 -4.97 -21.29 10.48
C TRP A 60 -4.85 -22.37 9.41
N VAL A 61 -3.79 -22.34 8.59
CA VAL A 61 -3.50 -23.41 7.63
C VAL A 61 -3.33 -24.76 8.34
N ASN A 62 -2.56 -24.80 9.42
CA ASN A 62 -2.27 -26.02 10.16
C ASN A 62 -3.52 -26.64 10.83
N LEU A 63 -4.57 -25.84 11.08
CA LEU A 63 -5.85 -26.37 11.60
C LEU A 63 -6.61 -27.17 10.53
N VAL A 64 -6.49 -26.84 9.23
CA VAL A 64 -7.35 -27.40 8.19
C VAL A 64 -6.62 -28.22 7.12
N GLN A 65 -5.29 -28.18 7.06
CA GLN A 65 -4.53 -28.77 5.94
C GLN A 65 -4.67 -30.30 5.79
N THR A 66 -5.16 -31.00 6.82
CA THR A 66 -5.43 -32.44 6.76
C THR A 66 -6.86 -32.76 6.30
N HIS A 67 -7.72 -31.74 6.09
CA HIS A 67 -9.13 -31.91 5.81
C HIS A 67 -9.50 -31.63 4.34
N GLY A 68 -8.63 -30.95 3.59
CA GLY A 68 -8.85 -30.66 2.19
C GLY A 68 -7.66 -30.02 1.52
N GLN A 69 -7.80 -29.68 0.25
CA GLN A 69 -6.76 -28.98 -0.50
C GLN A 69 -6.54 -27.56 0.03
N VAL A 70 -5.29 -27.12 0.09
CA VAL A 70 -4.95 -25.78 0.58
C VAL A 70 -4.22 -24.96 -0.47
N TRP A 71 -4.68 -23.74 -0.71
CA TRP A 71 -3.99 -22.70 -1.49
C TRP A 71 -3.60 -21.55 -0.60
N ILE A 72 -2.36 -21.09 -0.73
CA ILE A 72 -1.82 -19.98 0.03
C ILE A 72 -1.27 -18.93 -0.95
N GLY A 73 -1.67 -17.67 -0.80
CA GLY A 73 -1.22 -16.59 -1.68
C GLY A 73 -1.31 -15.20 -1.06
N GLY A 74 -1.09 -14.20 -1.89
CA GLY A 74 -1.11 -12.80 -1.51
C GLY A 74 0.28 -12.20 -1.29
N PRO A 75 0.37 -10.87 -1.05
CA PRO A 75 1.64 -10.15 -0.97
C PRO A 75 2.58 -10.66 0.12
N ALA A 76 2.06 -10.94 1.31
CA ALA A 76 2.89 -11.39 2.43
C ALA A 76 3.48 -12.81 2.24
N PRO A 77 2.71 -13.83 1.84
CA PRO A 77 3.26 -15.13 1.45
C PRO A 77 4.28 -15.02 0.30
N SER A 78 4.02 -14.16 -0.69
CA SER A 78 4.97 -13.92 -1.81
C SER A 78 6.28 -13.31 -1.34
N ALA A 79 6.25 -12.44 -0.33
CA ALA A 79 7.45 -11.84 0.26
C ALA A 79 8.28 -12.83 1.10
N ASN A 80 7.64 -13.82 1.72
CA ASN A 80 8.26 -14.75 2.66
C ASN A 80 7.90 -16.23 2.37
N PRO A 81 8.11 -16.73 1.14
CA PRO A 81 7.68 -18.08 0.76
C PRO A 81 8.38 -19.18 1.56
N ARG A 82 9.65 -18.96 1.95
CA ARG A 82 10.40 -19.91 2.76
C ARG A 82 9.82 -20.08 4.17
N TYR A 83 9.33 -18.99 4.77
CA TYR A 83 8.66 -19.05 6.06
C TYR A 83 7.39 -19.88 5.97
N ILE A 84 6.53 -19.65 4.96
CA ILE A 84 5.29 -20.42 4.75
C ILE A 84 5.61 -21.89 4.59
N LEU A 85 6.53 -22.22 3.68
CA LEU A 85 6.92 -23.62 3.44
C LEU A 85 7.44 -24.31 4.71
N ALA A 86 8.27 -23.64 5.49
CA ALA A 86 8.83 -24.19 6.74
C ALA A 86 7.76 -24.41 7.81
N GLN A 87 6.72 -23.57 7.90
CA GLN A 87 5.69 -23.67 8.93
C GLN A 87 4.52 -24.59 8.56
N THR A 88 4.24 -24.79 7.27
CA THR A 88 3.05 -25.52 6.80
C THR A 88 3.37 -26.74 5.92
N GLY A 89 4.58 -26.84 5.40
CA GLY A 89 4.93 -27.84 4.37
C GLY A 89 4.36 -27.52 2.98
N ILE A 90 3.62 -26.40 2.82
CA ILE A 90 2.94 -26.02 1.58
C ILE A 90 3.64 -24.82 0.94
N ALA A 91 4.02 -24.93 -0.33
CA ALA A 91 4.57 -23.83 -1.09
C ALA A 91 3.46 -22.82 -1.45
N PRO A 92 3.62 -21.52 -1.12
CA PRO A 92 2.63 -20.53 -1.51
C PRO A 92 2.72 -20.19 -2.99
N HIS A 93 1.63 -19.68 -3.57
CA HIS A 93 1.65 -19.00 -4.85
C HIS A 93 2.38 -17.67 -4.71
N ILE A 94 3.30 -17.39 -5.64
CA ILE A 94 4.12 -16.17 -5.63
C ILE A 94 3.66 -15.23 -6.74
N GLY A 95 3.45 -13.96 -6.40
CA GLY A 95 3.02 -12.92 -7.33
C GLY A 95 1.52 -12.93 -7.64
N PRO A 96 1.12 -12.22 -8.72
CA PRO A 96 -0.27 -12.14 -9.16
C PRO A 96 -0.72 -13.45 -9.81
N ASP A 97 -1.98 -13.78 -9.65
CA ASP A 97 -2.62 -14.88 -10.39
C ASP A 97 -3.57 -14.30 -11.45
N PHE A 98 -3.13 -14.36 -12.70
CA PHE A 98 -3.84 -13.77 -13.83
C PHE A 98 -5.19 -14.42 -14.13
N ARG A 99 -5.48 -15.60 -13.58
CA ARG A 99 -6.78 -16.29 -13.78
C ARG A 99 -7.94 -15.49 -13.23
N PHE A 100 -7.72 -14.71 -12.15
CA PHE A 100 -8.77 -13.92 -11.49
C PHE A 100 -8.40 -12.45 -11.25
N GLU A 101 -7.23 -11.98 -11.69
CA GLU A 101 -6.80 -10.60 -11.50
C GLU A 101 -7.78 -9.57 -12.11
N GLN A 102 -8.40 -9.92 -13.22
CA GLN A 102 -9.36 -9.10 -13.94
C GLN A 102 -10.81 -9.61 -13.80
N GLU A 103 -11.07 -10.45 -12.80
CA GLU A 103 -12.40 -11.03 -12.59
C GLU A 103 -13.45 -9.92 -12.40
N PRO A 104 -14.54 -9.92 -13.17
CA PRO A 104 -15.61 -8.92 -12.99
C PRO A 104 -16.24 -8.98 -11.61
N GLY A 105 -16.63 -7.82 -11.08
CA GLY A 105 -17.26 -7.76 -9.78
C GLY A 105 -17.37 -6.34 -9.22
N ASN A 106 -18.00 -6.25 -8.06
CA ASN A 106 -18.10 -5.00 -7.33
C ASN A 106 -16.94 -4.92 -6.30
N TYR A 107 -16.00 -4.04 -6.56
CA TYR A 107 -14.80 -3.89 -5.75
C TYR A 107 -14.75 -2.52 -5.06
N LYS A 108 -14.20 -2.50 -3.84
CA LYS A 108 -13.84 -1.24 -3.16
C LYS A 108 -12.53 -0.68 -3.68
N ILE A 109 -11.65 -1.56 -4.12
CA ILE A 109 -10.30 -1.26 -4.60
C ILE A 109 -10.01 -2.20 -5.75
N SER A 110 -9.35 -1.72 -6.80
CA SER A 110 -8.95 -2.50 -7.97
C SER A 110 -7.51 -2.17 -8.38
N ARG A 111 -7.05 -2.78 -9.48
CA ARG A 111 -5.77 -2.49 -10.12
C ARG A 111 -5.95 -2.42 -11.63
N SER A 112 -5.37 -1.41 -12.26
CA SER A 112 -5.31 -1.29 -13.71
C SER A 112 -3.92 -1.68 -14.26
N SER A 113 -2.92 -1.75 -13.38
CA SER A 113 -1.56 -2.13 -13.77
C SER A 113 -0.77 -2.72 -12.61
N ARG A 114 0.34 -3.39 -12.92
CA ARG A 114 1.34 -3.92 -11.99
C ARG A 114 2.75 -3.64 -12.46
N GLY A 115 3.69 -3.76 -11.52
CA GLY A 115 5.10 -3.51 -11.75
C GLY A 115 5.50 -2.05 -11.54
N CYS A 116 6.79 -1.82 -11.27
CA CYS A 116 7.33 -0.47 -11.09
C CYS A 116 8.81 -0.42 -11.48
N PRO A 117 9.20 0.40 -12.48
CA PRO A 117 10.59 0.46 -12.94
C PRO A 117 11.53 1.22 -12.00
N VAL A 118 11.02 1.90 -10.95
CA VAL A 118 11.85 2.69 -10.01
C VAL A 118 12.73 1.80 -9.14
N GLY A 119 12.24 0.64 -8.70
CA GLY A 119 13.05 -0.38 -8.01
C GLY A 119 13.53 0.04 -6.62
N CYS A 120 12.74 0.76 -5.83
CA CYS A 120 13.09 1.20 -4.47
C CYS A 120 13.52 0.01 -3.60
N SER A 121 14.62 0.15 -2.86
CA SER A 121 15.25 -0.94 -2.08
C SER A 121 14.37 -1.48 -0.94
N PHE A 122 13.51 -0.63 -0.40
CA PHE A 122 12.57 -0.96 0.68
C PHE A 122 11.21 -1.47 0.17
N CYS A 123 10.97 -1.42 -1.14
CA CYS A 123 9.67 -1.76 -1.73
C CYS A 123 9.55 -3.25 -2.04
N ILE A 124 8.34 -3.79 -1.84
CA ILE A 124 8.04 -5.19 -2.16
C ILE A 124 7.81 -5.41 -3.66
N VAL A 125 7.35 -4.39 -4.40
CA VAL A 125 6.91 -4.50 -5.80
C VAL A 125 7.94 -5.17 -6.70
N PRO A 126 9.24 -4.79 -6.69
CA PRO A 126 10.23 -5.47 -7.54
C PRO A 126 10.35 -6.98 -7.31
N LYS A 127 9.97 -7.45 -6.11
CA LYS A 127 10.08 -8.87 -5.73
C LYS A 127 8.86 -9.70 -6.14
N ILE A 128 7.67 -9.10 -6.16
CA ILE A 128 6.41 -9.83 -6.40
C ILE A 128 5.77 -9.51 -7.75
N ASP A 129 5.89 -8.26 -8.22
CA ASP A 129 5.26 -7.79 -9.47
C ASP A 129 6.31 -7.43 -10.55
N GLY A 130 7.59 -7.35 -10.16
CA GLY A 130 8.69 -7.03 -11.07
C GLY A 130 8.85 -5.55 -11.38
N THR A 131 9.79 -5.25 -12.29
CA THR A 131 10.11 -3.89 -12.71
C THR A 131 9.51 -3.52 -14.06
N LYS A 132 8.95 -4.49 -14.80
CA LYS A 132 8.27 -4.27 -16.07
C LYS A 132 6.80 -3.96 -15.82
N MET A 133 6.30 -2.88 -16.44
CA MET A 133 4.88 -2.55 -16.38
C MET A 133 4.03 -3.59 -17.11
N LEU A 134 2.97 -4.05 -16.45
CA LEU A 134 1.90 -4.87 -17.00
C LEU A 134 0.61 -4.07 -16.90
N GLU A 135 -0.05 -3.82 -18.03
CA GLU A 135 -1.26 -3.01 -18.16
C GLU A 135 -2.47 -3.92 -18.38
N TYR A 136 -3.56 -3.64 -17.66
CA TYR A 136 -4.82 -4.40 -17.74
C TYR A 136 -5.93 -3.49 -18.31
N PRO A 137 -6.19 -3.55 -19.61
CA PRO A 137 -7.22 -2.70 -20.24
C PRO A 137 -8.60 -2.89 -19.63
N ASP A 138 -8.96 -4.13 -19.30
CA ASP A 138 -10.28 -4.53 -18.82
C ASP A 138 -10.37 -4.67 -17.30
N PHE A 139 -9.50 -3.97 -16.55
CA PHE A 139 -9.50 -4.02 -15.10
C PHE A 139 -10.89 -3.76 -14.49
N PRO A 140 -11.28 -4.44 -13.39
CA PRO A 140 -12.56 -4.20 -12.74
C PRO A 140 -12.60 -2.78 -12.15
N LEU A 141 -13.71 -2.07 -12.36
CA LEU A 141 -13.86 -0.68 -11.90
C LEU A 141 -14.05 -0.61 -10.39
N ALA A 142 -13.34 0.31 -9.75
CA ALA A 142 -13.47 0.63 -8.34
C ALA A 142 -13.13 2.11 -8.09
N PRO A 143 -13.65 2.73 -7.01
CA PRO A 143 -13.33 4.12 -6.66
C PRO A 143 -11.89 4.32 -6.18
N ALA A 144 -11.16 3.24 -5.89
CA ALA A 144 -9.76 3.29 -5.56
C ALA A 144 -8.93 2.33 -6.42
N LEU A 145 -7.77 2.78 -6.91
CA LEU A 145 -6.81 1.96 -7.62
C LEU A 145 -5.53 1.78 -6.78
N LEU A 146 -5.02 0.55 -6.77
CA LEU A 146 -3.76 0.14 -6.12
C LEU A 146 -2.68 -0.22 -7.15
N ASP A 147 -2.59 0.55 -8.23
CA ASP A 147 -1.51 0.35 -9.21
C ASP A 147 -0.15 0.58 -8.56
N ASP A 148 0.83 -0.22 -8.89
CA ASP A 148 2.17 -0.06 -8.30
C ASP A 148 2.82 1.25 -8.72
N ASN A 149 2.61 1.69 -9.98
CA ASN A 149 3.03 2.99 -10.47
C ASN A 149 2.24 3.38 -11.73
N ILE A 150 1.10 4.03 -11.56
CA ILE A 150 0.24 4.45 -12.69
C ILE A 150 0.94 5.43 -13.63
N THR A 151 1.87 6.26 -13.11
CA THR A 151 2.59 7.24 -13.93
C THR A 151 3.63 6.64 -14.87
N ALA A 152 4.07 5.42 -14.60
CA ALA A 152 5.01 4.68 -15.45
C ALA A 152 4.33 3.84 -16.56
N THR A 153 2.99 3.80 -16.58
CA THR A 153 2.24 3.14 -17.66
C THR A 153 2.26 3.95 -18.93
N SER A 154 1.87 3.32 -20.04
CA SER A 154 1.76 4.02 -21.33
C SER A 154 0.71 5.13 -21.28
N VAL A 155 0.89 6.16 -22.12
CA VAL A 155 -0.08 7.26 -22.23
C VAL A 155 -1.46 6.73 -22.63
N GLY A 156 -1.51 5.77 -23.55
CA GLY A 156 -2.76 5.13 -23.97
C GLY A 156 -3.48 4.45 -22.80
N HIS A 157 -2.76 3.75 -21.92
CA HIS A 157 -3.34 3.12 -20.74
C HIS A 157 -3.83 4.16 -19.73
N GLN A 158 -3.06 5.22 -19.46
CA GLN A 158 -3.49 6.31 -18.58
C GLN A 158 -4.80 6.95 -19.06
N GLU A 159 -4.92 7.26 -20.36
CA GLU A 159 -6.16 7.80 -20.94
C GLU A 159 -7.32 6.82 -20.79
N GLN A 160 -7.12 5.55 -21.08
CA GLN A 160 -8.14 4.52 -20.94
C GLN A 160 -8.62 4.39 -19.48
N VAL A 161 -7.71 4.40 -18.51
CA VAL A 161 -8.05 4.38 -17.08
C VAL A 161 -8.89 5.60 -16.71
N ILE A 162 -8.49 6.78 -17.16
CA ILE A 162 -9.22 8.03 -16.90
C ILE A 162 -10.64 7.98 -17.49
N GLU A 163 -10.78 7.61 -18.76
CA GLU A 163 -12.09 7.52 -19.43
C GLU A 163 -13.03 6.52 -18.72
N ARG A 164 -12.50 5.35 -18.35
CA ARG A 164 -13.27 4.33 -17.63
C ARG A 164 -13.73 4.81 -16.26
N LEU A 165 -12.86 5.51 -15.50
CA LEU A 165 -13.20 6.04 -14.17
C LEU A 165 -14.19 7.22 -14.26
N LEU A 166 -14.07 8.08 -15.29
CA LEU A 166 -15.06 9.14 -15.57
C LEU A 166 -16.42 8.55 -15.93
N GLY A 167 -16.45 7.52 -16.79
CA GLY A 167 -17.67 6.82 -17.17
C GLY A 167 -18.38 6.14 -15.98
N ALA A 168 -17.62 5.71 -14.97
CA ALA A 168 -18.17 5.15 -13.74
C ALA A 168 -18.78 6.20 -12.78
N ASN A 169 -18.54 7.48 -13.02
CA ASN A 169 -19.11 8.63 -12.30
C ASN A 169 -18.92 8.57 -10.76
N TYR A 170 -17.74 8.14 -10.31
CA TYR A 170 -17.41 8.14 -8.89
C TYR A 170 -17.32 9.57 -8.34
N ARG A 171 -17.90 9.81 -7.15
CA ARG A 171 -17.81 11.11 -6.46
C ARG A 171 -16.38 11.52 -6.14
N ALA A 172 -15.51 10.55 -5.87
CA ALA A 172 -14.08 10.73 -5.64
C ALA A 172 -13.31 9.49 -6.07
N VAL A 173 -12.15 9.70 -6.68
CA VAL A 173 -11.22 8.65 -7.10
C VAL A 173 -9.96 8.71 -6.23
N ASP A 174 -9.55 7.58 -5.69
CA ASP A 174 -8.33 7.45 -4.90
C ASP A 174 -7.28 6.63 -5.68
N LEU A 175 -6.30 7.30 -6.28
CA LEU A 175 -5.11 6.64 -6.82
C LEU A 175 -4.16 6.37 -5.63
N ASN A 176 -4.39 5.25 -4.95
CA ASN A 176 -3.87 5.02 -3.60
C ASN A 176 -2.35 4.84 -3.53
N SER A 177 -1.72 4.32 -4.57
CA SER A 177 -0.25 4.24 -4.65
C SER A 177 0.41 5.58 -4.98
N GLY A 178 -0.36 6.52 -5.51
CA GLY A 178 0.11 7.87 -5.81
C GLY A 178 0.80 8.00 -7.16
N PHE A 179 1.36 9.18 -7.35
CA PHE A 179 2.11 9.57 -8.54
C PHE A 179 3.61 9.56 -8.21
N GLU A 180 4.39 8.92 -9.05
CA GLU A 180 5.84 8.90 -8.92
C GLU A 180 6.43 10.23 -9.45
N PRO A 181 7.11 11.02 -8.61
CA PRO A 181 7.57 12.36 -9.00
C PRO A 181 8.53 12.39 -10.19
N SER A 182 9.29 11.33 -10.41
CA SER A 182 10.24 11.24 -11.54
C SER A 182 9.56 11.07 -12.91
N TYR A 183 8.29 10.64 -12.92
CA TYR A 183 7.45 10.49 -14.12
C TYR A 183 6.39 11.59 -14.23
N PHE A 184 6.39 12.58 -13.31
CA PHE A 184 5.32 13.57 -13.25
C PHE A 184 5.72 14.89 -13.92
N ASP A 185 5.01 15.23 -14.98
CA ASP A 185 5.14 16.48 -15.74
C ASP A 185 3.80 17.17 -15.95
N GLN A 186 3.78 18.27 -16.70
CA GLN A 186 2.55 19.00 -17.02
C GLN A 186 1.56 18.14 -17.79
N ALA A 187 2.02 17.27 -18.69
CA ALA A 187 1.14 16.42 -19.49
C ALA A 187 0.45 15.36 -18.61
N VAL A 188 1.16 14.78 -17.62
CA VAL A 188 0.57 13.88 -16.61
C VAL A 188 -0.45 14.62 -15.75
N PHE A 189 -0.11 15.84 -15.28
CA PHE A 189 -1.06 16.66 -14.53
C PHE A 189 -2.34 16.91 -15.35
N ASP A 190 -2.20 17.35 -16.60
CA ASP A 190 -3.34 17.69 -17.46
C ASP A 190 -4.26 16.51 -17.77
N ARG A 191 -3.70 15.30 -17.84
CA ARG A 191 -4.48 14.07 -17.94
C ARG A 191 -5.28 13.79 -16.65
N PHE A 192 -4.59 13.70 -15.53
CA PHE A 192 -5.20 13.22 -14.28
C PHE A 192 -6.05 14.26 -13.56
N LYS A 193 -5.88 15.58 -13.80
CA LYS A 193 -6.76 16.62 -13.25
C LYS A 193 -8.22 16.50 -13.69
N ARG A 194 -8.50 15.71 -14.73
CA ARG A 194 -9.85 15.41 -15.23
C ARG A 194 -10.63 14.54 -14.25
N LEU A 195 -9.95 13.75 -13.41
CA LEU A 195 -10.58 12.92 -12.40
C LEU A 195 -10.88 13.72 -11.12
N PRO A 196 -11.98 13.42 -10.42
CA PRO A 196 -12.28 13.96 -9.10
C PRO A 196 -11.36 13.32 -8.05
N LEU A 197 -10.06 13.61 -8.11
CA LEU A 197 -9.08 12.99 -7.24
C LEU A 197 -9.33 13.35 -5.78
N LYS A 198 -9.34 12.34 -4.93
CA LYS A 198 -9.42 12.50 -3.49
C LYS A 198 -8.21 13.23 -2.94
N PHE A 199 -7.02 12.89 -3.46
CA PHE A 199 -5.74 13.51 -3.14
C PHE A 199 -4.78 13.40 -4.33
N TRP A 200 -3.90 14.38 -4.48
CA TRP A 200 -2.64 14.22 -5.19
C TRP A 200 -1.66 13.55 -4.21
N ARG A 201 -1.40 12.28 -4.42
CA ARG A 201 -0.49 11.49 -3.58
C ARG A 201 0.87 11.40 -4.25
N LEU A 202 1.92 11.52 -3.47
CA LEU A 202 3.29 11.27 -3.89
C LEU A 202 4.10 10.81 -2.69
N ALA A 203 5.36 10.42 -2.92
CA ALA A 203 6.28 10.04 -1.86
C ALA A 203 7.53 10.93 -1.86
N PHE A 204 8.11 11.12 -0.68
CA PHE A 204 9.43 11.69 -0.46
C PHE A 204 10.13 10.83 0.60
N ASP A 205 10.62 9.67 0.17
CA ASP A 205 11.11 8.61 1.05
C ASP A 205 12.63 8.64 1.25
N GLU A 206 13.37 9.23 0.30
CA GLU A 206 14.82 9.37 0.34
C GLU A 206 15.27 10.77 -0.12
N MET A 207 16.37 11.29 0.44
CA MET A 207 16.87 12.63 0.11
C MET A 207 17.21 12.83 -1.38
N ARG A 208 17.59 11.76 -2.08
CA ARG A 208 17.87 11.80 -3.52
C ARG A 208 16.66 12.20 -4.38
N GLU A 209 15.44 12.12 -3.85
CA GLU A 209 14.18 12.42 -4.55
C GLU A 209 13.79 13.90 -4.45
N GLU A 210 14.51 14.69 -3.64
CA GLU A 210 14.13 16.08 -3.32
C GLU A 210 13.83 16.93 -4.56
N LYS A 211 14.68 16.86 -5.58
CA LYS A 211 14.54 17.66 -6.80
C LYS A 211 13.22 17.35 -7.54
N GLN A 212 12.91 16.07 -7.70
CA GLN A 212 11.71 15.60 -8.40
C GLN A 212 10.45 15.95 -7.61
N VAL A 213 10.45 15.66 -6.31
CA VAL A 213 9.33 15.98 -5.41
C VAL A 213 9.07 17.48 -5.39
N ARG A 214 10.09 18.31 -5.22
CA ARG A 214 9.97 19.78 -5.23
C ARG A 214 9.41 20.27 -6.56
N THR A 215 9.84 19.71 -7.68
CA THR A 215 9.34 20.06 -9.01
C THR A 215 7.87 19.73 -9.15
N MET A 216 7.45 18.53 -8.76
CA MET A 216 6.05 18.13 -8.76
C MET A 216 5.20 19.02 -7.85
N MET A 217 5.64 19.28 -6.62
CA MET A 217 4.94 20.16 -5.68
C MET A 217 4.74 21.57 -6.24
N ARG A 218 5.76 22.14 -6.88
CA ARG A 218 5.67 23.43 -7.55
C ARG A 218 4.63 23.38 -8.68
N LEU A 219 4.71 22.37 -9.54
CA LEU A 219 3.78 22.20 -10.67
C LEU A 219 2.33 22.11 -10.19
N LEU A 220 2.05 21.32 -9.16
CA LEU A 220 0.70 21.23 -8.57
C LEU A 220 0.21 22.61 -8.11
N ARG A 221 1.04 23.40 -7.45
CA ARG A 221 0.68 24.73 -6.95
C ARG A 221 0.47 25.76 -8.06
N GLU A 222 1.32 25.77 -9.08
CA GLU A 222 1.22 26.63 -10.27
C GLU A 222 -0.07 26.34 -11.04
N ASN A 223 -0.54 25.09 -11.03
CA ASN A 223 -1.79 24.66 -11.63
C ASN A 223 -3.02 24.75 -10.68
N GLY A 224 -2.91 25.48 -9.58
CA GLY A 224 -4.06 25.81 -8.73
C GLY A 224 -4.39 24.82 -7.62
N VAL A 225 -3.60 23.74 -7.41
CA VAL A 225 -3.76 22.82 -6.27
C VAL A 225 -3.11 23.46 -5.03
N ARG A 226 -3.84 24.39 -4.41
CA ARG A 226 -3.30 25.23 -3.31
C ARG A 226 -3.65 24.73 -1.91
N ASN A 227 -4.72 23.95 -1.76
CA ASN A 227 -5.12 23.43 -0.46
C ASN A 227 -4.18 22.28 -0.05
N PRO A 228 -3.41 22.40 1.05
CA PRO A 228 -2.49 21.36 1.49
C PRO A 228 -3.19 20.00 1.74
N ARG A 229 -4.46 20.02 2.14
CA ARG A 229 -5.25 18.80 2.38
C ARG A 229 -5.48 17.97 1.12
N ASN A 230 -5.31 18.58 -0.06
CA ASN A 230 -5.44 17.88 -1.34
C ASN A 230 -4.11 17.27 -1.81
N ILE A 231 -2.99 17.56 -1.13
CA ILE A 231 -1.65 17.05 -1.49
C ILE A 231 -1.12 16.24 -0.32
N ARG A 232 -1.10 14.92 -0.45
CA ARG A 232 -0.58 14.00 0.57
C ARG A 232 0.75 13.42 0.13
N VAL A 233 1.77 13.64 0.94
CA VAL A 233 3.13 13.18 0.65
C VAL A 233 3.53 12.12 1.66
N TYR A 234 3.71 10.90 1.21
CA TYR A 234 4.27 9.85 2.05
C TYR A 234 5.72 10.16 2.38
N CYS A 235 6.13 9.87 3.60
CA CYS A 235 7.47 10.10 4.08
C CYS A 235 7.90 8.90 4.92
N LEU A 236 8.74 8.04 4.35
CA LEU A 236 9.31 6.89 5.04
C LEU A 236 10.33 7.38 6.07
N ILE A 237 10.26 6.88 7.30
CA ILE A 237 11.20 7.21 8.37
C ILE A 237 11.86 5.95 8.95
N GLY A 238 13.03 6.13 9.55
CA GLY A 238 13.82 5.03 10.11
C GLY A 238 14.78 4.41 9.11
N ASN A 239 14.68 4.72 7.81
CA ASN A 239 15.57 4.27 6.74
C ASN A 239 16.81 5.17 6.56
N GLU A 240 16.72 6.44 6.94
CA GLU A 240 17.75 7.47 6.85
C GLU A 240 17.97 8.14 8.21
N PRO A 241 19.02 8.99 8.38
CA PRO A 241 19.25 9.78 9.57
C PRO A 241 18.02 10.58 10.01
N PHE A 242 17.82 10.71 11.32
CA PHE A 242 16.67 11.44 11.86
C PHE A 242 16.57 12.87 11.27
N GLU A 243 17.69 13.58 11.14
CA GLU A 243 17.70 14.95 10.64
C GLU A 243 17.24 15.05 9.18
N GLU A 244 17.55 14.06 8.34
CA GLU A 244 17.10 13.99 6.95
C GLU A 244 15.60 13.71 6.87
N CYS A 245 15.10 12.76 7.66
CA CYS A 245 13.66 12.50 7.74
C CYS A 245 12.88 13.73 8.27
N TYR A 246 13.45 14.43 9.26
CA TYR A 246 12.86 15.65 9.81
C TYR A 246 12.87 16.79 8.78
N TYR A 247 13.97 16.95 8.06
CA TYR A 247 14.09 17.88 6.95
C TYR A 247 13.00 17.62 5.89
N ARG A 248 12.87 16.38 5.39
CA ARG A 248 11.88 15.99 4.38
C ARG A 248 10.46 16.33 4.82
N ALA A 249 10.07 15.95 6.03
CA ALA A 249 8.74 16.26 6.56
C ALA A 249 8.47 17.77 6.64
N ARG A 250 9.46 18.58 7.02
CA ARG A 250 9.36 20.05 7.04
C ARG A 250 9.26 20.63 5.64
N GLN A 251 10.05 20.13 4.69
CA GLN A 251 10.00 20.60 3.30
C GLN A 251 8.62 20.33 2.67
N ILE A 252 8.03 19.17 2.91
CA ILE A 252 6.67 18.86 2.46
C ILE A 252 5.69 19.95 2.91
N ILE A 253 5.75 20.36 4.18
CA ILE A 253 4.88 21.42 4.73
C ILE A 253 5.18 22.77 4.06
N GLN A 254 6.45 23.14 3.92
CA GLN A 254 6.85 24.39 3.28
C GLN A 254 6.42 24.47 1.81
N TRP A 255 6.44 23.35 1.10
CA TRP A 255 5.97 23.26 -0.29
C TRP A 255 4.44 23.16 -0.40
N GLY A 256 3.72 23.15 0.73
CA GLY A 256 2.27 23.20 0.78
C GLY A 256 1.57 21.84 0.65
N GLY A 257 2.20 20.77 1.11
CA GLY A 257 1.62 19.44 1.24
C GLY A 257 1.41 19.01 2.68
N GLU A 258 0.77 17.87 2.87
CA GLU A 258 0.62 17.19 4.15
C GLU A 258 1.53 15.97 4.22
N PRO A 259 2.52 15.92 5.11
CA PRO A 259 3.32 14.73 5.31
C PRO A 259 2.48 13.62 5.93
N HIS A 260 2.55 12.42 5.35
CA HIS A 260 2.01 11.18 5.88
C HIS A 260 3.17 10.23 6.21
N VAL A 261 3.55 10.22 7.47
CA VAL A 261 4.76 9.55 7.94
C VAL A 261 4.50 8.07 8.18
N GLN A 262 5.39 7.23 7.67
CA GLN A 262 5.37 5.78 7.88
C GLN A 262 6.75 5.30 8.33
N ALA A 263 6.81 4.55 9.43
CA ALA A 263 8.06 3.94 9.87
C ALA A 263 8.37 2.69 9.04
N LEU A 264 9.64 2.52 8.67
CA LEU A 264 10.10 1.36 7.93
C LEU A 264 9.86 0.09 8.75
N ILE A 265 9.09 -0.83 8.18
CA ILE A 265 8.94 -2.21 8.67
C ILE A 265 9.60 -3.12 7.63
N PRO A 266 10.50 -4.03 8.02
CA PRO A 266 11.15 -4.93 7.07
C PRO A 266 10.13 -5.81 6.35
N LEU A 267 10.40 -6.09 5.07
CA LEU A 267 9.54 -6.97 4.25
C LEU A 267 9.46 -8.42 4.73
N ASN A 268 10.29 -8.80 5.70
CA ASN A 268 10.29 -10.14 6.33
C ASN A 268 9.90 -10.10 7.80
N ALA A 269 9.42 -8.96 8.31
CA ALA A 269 9.00 -8.83 9.70
C ALA A 269 7.73 -9.66 9.97
N LEU A 270 7.77 -10.47 11.03
CA LEU A 270 6.62 -11.24 11.51
C LEU A 270 5.82 -10.50 12.61
N GLU A 271 6.27 -9.32 12.98
CA GLU A 271 5.64 -8.42 13.93
C GLU A 271 5.53 -7.02 13.31
N LYS A 272 4.48 -6.28 13.69
CA LYS A 272 4.28 -4.89 13.24
C LYS A 272 5.17 -3.94 14.03
N GLU A 273 6.48 -4.18 13.97
CA GLU A 273 7.46 -3.35 14.64
C GLU A 273 8.41 -2.69 13.64
N PRO A 274 8.61 -1.36 13.75
CA PRO A 274 9.54 -0.64 12.89
C PRO A 274 10.99 -0.98 13.25
N VAL A 275 11.87 -0.89 12.26
CA VAL A 275 13.31 -1.02 12.47
C VAL A 275 13.83 0.18 13.25
N VAL A 276 14.52 -0.09 14.36
CA VAL A 276 15.23 0.93 15.13
C VAL A 276 16.69 0.97 14.70
N GLN A 277 17.06 1.90 13.84
CA GLN A 277 18.44 2.10 13.41
C GLN A 277 19.16 3.12 14.31
N LYS A 278 19.78 2.63 15.37
CA LYS A 278 20.51 3.47 16.36
C LYS A 278 21.57 4.35 15.71
N ARG A 279 22.27 3.85 14.68
CA ARG A 279 23.28 4.62 13.90
C ARG A 279 22.72 5.89 13.28
N PHE A 280 21.40 5.96 13.05
CA PHE A 280 20.67 7.10 12.49
C PHE A 280 19.95 7.92 13.57
N SER A 281 20.32 7.77 14.83
CA SER A 281 19.72 8.46 15.98
C SER A 281 18.23 8.15 16.19
N TRP A 282 17.76 7.00 15.70
CA TRP A 282 16.41 6.55 15.94
C TRP A 282 16.28 5.73 17.23
N THR A 283 15.18 5.95 17.94
CA THR A 283 14.68 5.09 19.03
C THR A 283 13.24 4.71 18.72
N LYS A 284 12.74 3.63 19.32
CA LYS A 284 11.32 3.23 19.17
C LYS A 284 10.37 4.38 19.54
N GLN A 285 10.65 5.05 20.65
CA GLN A 285 9.85 6.20 21.10
C GLN A 285 9.89 7.35 20.10
N ARG A 286 11.09 7.67 19.54
CA ARG A 286 11.23 8.75 18.57
C ARG A 286 10.45 8.47 17.28
N LEU A 287 10.41 7.22 16.80
CA LEU A 287 9.61 6.81 15.64
C LEU A 287 8.10 6.99 15.92
N ILE A 288 7.64 6.58 17.11
CA ILE A 288 6.25 6.72 17.54
C ILE A 288 5.86 8.21 17.62
N ASP A 289 6.68 9.02 18.29
CA ASP A 289 6.41 10.44 18.50
C ASP A 289 6.40 11.21 17.18
N PHE A 290 7.34 10.90 16.28
CA PHE A 290 7.40 11.51 14.96
C PHE A 290 6.14 11.18 14.14
N GLY A 291 5.74 9.91 14.11
CA GLY A 291 4.50 9.49 13.45
C GLY A 291 3.26 10.17 14.04
N ARG A 292 3.16 10.26 15.37
CA ARG A 292 2.04 10.94 16.04
C ARG A 292 1.99 12.42 15.72
N TYR A 293 3.14 13.10 15.80
CA TYR A 293 3.23 14.54 15.57
C TYR A 293 2.76 14.93 14.16
N TYR A 294 3.23 14.22 13.13
CA TYR A 294 2.87 14.54 11.75
C TYR A 294 1.49 13.99 11.35
N ASN A 295 1.18 12.74 11.63
CA ASN A 295 -0.05 12.09 11.18
C ASN A 295 -1.31 12.55 11.94
N ARG A 296 -1.15 13.17 13.13
CA ARG A 296 -2.23 13.83 13.88
C ARG A 296 -2.26 15.33 13.68
N TRP A 297 -1.49 15.85 12.74
CA TRP A 297 -1.41 17.27 12.38
C TRP A 297 -1.06 18.21 13.55
N LEU A 298 -0.33 17.74 14.58
CA LEU A 298 0.05 18.55 15.73
C LEU A 298 0.94 19.73 15.33
N TRP A 299 1.72 19.61 14.27
CA TRP A 299 2.50 20.69 13.67
C TRP A 299 1.68 21.90 13.23
N ARG A 300 0.35 21.75 13.01
CA ARG A 300 -0.54 22.87 12.65
C ARG A 300 -0.85 23.81 13.81
N SER A 301 -0.65 23.38 15.05
CA SER A 301 -0.84 24.23 16.24
C SER A 301 0.30 25.21 16.46
N GLY A 302 1.36 25.19 15.61
CA GLY A 302 2.57 25.98 15.80
C GLY A 302 3.57 25.37 16.80
N LEU A 303 3.21 24.26 17.46
CA LEU A 303 4.11 23.53 18.36
C LEU A 303 5.25 22.90 17.54
N SER A 304 6.51 23.15 17.94
CA SER A 304 7.64 22.47 17.29
C SER A 304 7.71 21.00 17.72
N PHE A 305 8.36 20.15 16.92
CA PHE A 305 8.55 18.74 17.29
C PHE A 305 9.40 18.58 18.57
N ALA A 306 10.35 19.49 18.78
CA ALA A 306 11.19 19.51 19.98
C ALA A 306 10.35 19.82 21.23
N ASP A 307 9.47 20.82 21.16
CA ASP A 307 8.58 21.21 22.28
C ASP A 307 7.54 20.13 22.56
N TYR A 308 6.96 19.50 21.52
CA TYR A 308 6.05 18.38 21.64
C TYR A 308 6.66 17.23 22.45
N ARG A 309 7.92 16.90 22.20
CA ARG A 309 8.62 15.85 22.95
C ARG A 309 8.90 16.24 24.40
N ALA A 310 9.24 17.50 24.66
CA ALA A 310 9.48 17.99 26.01
C ALA A 310 8.20 17.93 26.86
N ASP A 311 7.05 18.31 26.31
CA ASP A 311 5.76 18.25 27.00
C ASP A 311 5.32 16.83 27.26
N TYR A 312 5.48 15.91 26.30
CA TYR A 312 5.16 14.50 26.49
C TYR A 312 6.00 13.85 27.62
N GLN A 313 7.28 14.23 27.74
CA GLN A 313 8.14 13.75 28.81
C GLN A 313 7.75 14.30 30.19
N ARG A 314 7.13 15.49 30.27
CA ARG A 314 6.62 16.07 31.54
C ARG A 314 5.33 15.38 32.00
N ILE A 315 4.45 14.99 31.07
CA ILE A 315 3.17 14.33 31.37
C ILE A 315 3.37 12.83 31.73
N SER A 316 4.45 12.23 31.25
CA SER A 316 4.76 10.80 31.48
C SER A 316 5.60 10.55 32.74
N ARG A 317 5.93 11.57 33.51
CA ARG A 317 6.54 11.53 34.85
C ARG A 317 5.50 11.82 35.92
#